data_4e06c8c30779093760b0c9c3b4219b21
#
_entry.id   4e06c8c30779093760b0c9c3b4219b21
#
_cell.length_a   1.000
_cell.length_b   1.000
_cell.length_c   1.000
_cell.angle_alpha   90.00
_cell.angle_beta   90.00
_cell.angle_gamma   90.00
#
_symmetry.space_group_name_H-M   'P 1'
#
loop_
_entity.id
_entity.type
_entity.pdbx_description
1 polymer ?
#
loop_
_entity_poly.entity_id
_entity_poly.type
_entity_poly.pdbx_seq_one_letter_code
_entity_poly.pdbx_strand_id
1 'polypeptide(L)'
;MKKITFLITFLFISFSTVLKAQDEFPRGKEKIRAAKVGLITNRLNLSEEQAKTFWIVYEEFDKKRSEIRKTIRQMTSESRNITTSDDKILSDLKELLNLKQKEVDLEKDYLPKFLKSINVRQLSELFKTEQLFNQMLVKKLNRAEGKMGKE
;
A
#
# COMPACT_ATOMS: atom_id res chain seq x y z
N MET A 1 34.83 -7.78 -47.49
CA MET A 1 33.89 -8.50 -46.63
C MET A 1 34.24 -8.51 -45.11
N LYS A 2 35.44 -8.05 -44.70
CA LYS A 2 35.85 -8.00 -43.26
C LYS A 2 35.41 -6.74 -42.48
N LYS A 3 34.92 -5.71 -43.15
CA LYS A 3 34.53 -4.40 -42.53
C LYS A 3 33.08 -4.32 -42.10
N ILE A 4 32.20 -5.21 -42.59
CA ILE A 4 30.77 -5.18 -42.28
C ILE A 4 30.49 -5.98 -40.99
N THR A 5 31.27 -7.02 -40.71
CA THR A 5 31.15 -7.86 -39.52
C THR A 5 31.49 -7.11 -38.22
N PHE A 6 32.35 -6.08 -38.28
CA PHE A 6 32.75 -5.29 -37.11
C PHE A 6 31.69 -4.26 -36.70
N LEU A 7 30.83 -3.83 -37.60
CA LEU A 7 29.78 -2.84 -37.35
C LEU A 7 28.54 -3.47 -36.71
N ILE A 8 28.31 -4.77 -36.98
CA ILE A 8 27.15 -5.51 -36.38
C ILE A 8 27.43 -5.90 -34.95
N THR A 9 28.69 -6.17 -34.58
CA THR A 9 29.05 -6.53 -33.18
C THR A 9 29.01 -5.34 -32.25
N PHE A 10 29.18 -4.09 -32.74
CA PHE A 10 29.12 -2.89 -31.89
C PHE A 10 27.68 -2.46 -31.58
N LEU A 11 26.71 -2.82 -32.45
CA LEU A 11 25.29 -2.47 -32.21
C LEU A 11 24.62 -3.34 -31.14
N PHE A 12 25.19 -4.52 -30.83
CA PHE A 12 24.60 -5.42 -29.84
C PHE A 12 25.00 -5.13 -28.37
N ILE A 13 26.04 -4.31 -28.15
CA ILE A 13 26.53 -4.00 -26.79
C ILE A 13 25.75 -2.84 -26.16
N SER A 14 25.04 -2.02 -26.94
CA SER A 14 24.31 -0.83 -26.44
C SER A 14 22.92 -1.12 -25.88
N PHE A 15 22.43 -2.38 -25.96
CA PHE A 15 21.07 -2.70 -25.56
C PHE A 15 20.95 -3.30 -24.14
N SER A 16 22.06 -3.44 -23.41
CA SER A 16 22.08 -4.20 -22.13
C SER A 16 21.90 -3.37 -20.88
N THR A 17 21.67 -2.04 -20.96
CA THR A 17 21.67 -1.17 -19.76
C THR A 17 20.31 -0.63 -19.34
N VAL A 18 19.21 -0.95 -20.05
CA VAL A 18 17.89 -0.39 -19.74
C VAL A 18 17.04 -1.26 -18.82
N LEU A 19 17.47 -2.48 -18.49
CA LEU A 19 16.64 -3.43 -17.73
C LEU A 19 16.73 -3.34 -16.19
N LYS A 20 17.49 -2.42 -15.62
CA LYS A 20 17.65 -2.34 -14.14
C LYS A 20 16.71 -1.39 -13.40
N ALA A 21 15.97 -0.53 -14.10
CA ALA A 21 15.14 0.50 -13.45
C ALA A 21 13.70 0.06 -13.13
N GLN A 22 13.24 -1.08 -13.62
CA GLN A 22 11.84 -1.54 -13.43
C GLN A 22 11.63 -2.47 -12.23
N ASP A 23 12.69 -3.03 -11.64
CA ASP A 23 12.60 -4.05 -10.58
C ASP A 23 12.59 -3.49 -9.14
N GLU A 24 12.90 -2.21 -8.90
CA GLU A 24 12.95 -1.69 -7.53
C GLU A 24 11.57 -1.35 -6.93
N PHE A 25 10.61 -0.97 -7.74
CA PHE A 25 9.27 -0.57 -7.28
C PHE A 25 8.43 -1.77 -6.78
N PRO A 26 8.38 -2.91 -7.48
CA PRO A 26 7.71 -4.11 -6.94
C PRO A 26 8.40 -4.66 -5.69
N ARG A 27 9.72 -4.68 -5.63
CA ARG A 27 10.50 -5.13 -4.45
C ARG A 27 10.24 -4.28 -3.20
N GLY A 28 10.03 -2.98 -3.33
CA GLY A 28 9.69 -2.09 -2.23
C GLY A 28 8.31 -2.41 -1.62
N LYS A 29 7.29 -2.59 -2.44
CA LYS A 29 5.93 -2.95 -2.01
C LYS A 29 5.89 -4.34 -1.35
N GLU A 30 6.61 -5.30 -1.92
CA GLU A 30 6.69 -6.65 -1.40
C GLU A 30 7.39 -6.70 -0.03
N LYS A 31 8.49 -5.96 0.14
CA LYS A 31 9.15 -5.80 1.44
C LYS A 31 8.24 -5.17 2.49
N ILE A 32 7.47 -4.15 2.11
CA ILE A 32 6.49 -3.51 3.00
C ILE A 32 5.40 -4.50 3.40
N ARG A 33 4.87 -5.26 2.43
CA ARG A 33 3.86 -6.31 2.69
C ARG A 33 4.41 -7.39 3.62
N ALA A 34 5.58 -7.92 3.35
CA ALA A 34 6.24 -8.93 4.17
C ALA A 34 6.48 -8.42 5.61
N ALA A 35 6.93 -7.18 5.77
CA ALA A 35 7.10 -6.56 7.08
C ALA A 35 5.77 -6.40 7.83
N LYS A 36 4.69 -6.03 7.13
CA LYS A 36 3.34 -5.92 7.70
C LYS A 36 2.82 -7.29 8.16
N VAL A 37 2.96 -8.31 7.32
CA VAL A 37 2.58 -9.69 7.63
C VAL A 37 3.34 -10.19 8.86
N GLY A 38 4.66 -10.05 8.88
CA GLY A 38 5.49 -10.45 10.02
C GLY A 38 5.10 -9.74 11.32
N LEU A 39 4.83 -8.42 11.26
CA LEU A 39 4.41 -7.65 12.43
C LEU A 39 3.05 -8.12 12.97
N ILE A 40 2.05 -8.29 12.10
CA ILE A 40 0.71 -8.74 12.47
C ILE A 40 0.77 -10.16 13.07
N THR A 41 1.44 -11.11 12.39
CA THR A 41 1.56 -12.51 12.87
C THR A 41 2.15 -12.55 14.27
N ASN A 42 3.24 -11.80 14.50
CA ASN A 42 3.92 -11.78 15.79
C ASN A 42 3.05 -11.12 16.89
N ARG A 43 2.43 -9.98 16.60
CA ARG A 43 1.64 -9.21 17.57
C ARG A 43 0.35 -9.91 17.97
N LEU A 44 -0.32 -10.58 17.03
CA LEU A 44 -1.53 -11.34 17.29
C LEU A 44 -1.24 -12.72 17.89
N ASN A 45 0.01 -13.18 17.86
CA ASN A 45 0.39 -14.52 18.31
C ASN A 45 -0.53 -15.59 17.71
N LEU A 46 -0.70 -15.54 16.37
CA LEU A 46 -1.58 -16.47 15.67
C LEU A 46 -1.04 -17.89 15.73
N SER A 47 -1.91 -18.84 16.07
CA SER A 47 -1.60 -20.25 15.84
C SER A 47 -1.59 -20.57 14.34
N GLU A 48 -0.99 -21.70 13.94
CA GLU A 48 -0.97 -22.12 12.54
C GLU A 48 -2.38 -22.25 11.95
N GLU A 49 -3.33 -22.80 12.71
CA GLU A 49 -4.73 -22.95 12.32
C GLU A 49 -5.41 -21.58 12.13
N GLN A 50 -5.18 -20.67 13.07
CA GLN A 50 -5.70 -19.29 12.97
C GLN A 50 -5.11 -18.58 11.75
N ALA A 51 -3.80 -18.70 11.51
CA ALA A 51 -3.12 -18.03 10.40
C ALA A 51 -3.69 -18.46 9.05
N LYS A 52 -3.97 -19.75 8.82
CA LYS A 52 -4.54 -20.28 7.57
C LYS A 52 -5.84 -19.58 7.17
N THR A 53 -6.74 -19.39 8.13
CA THR A 53 -8.06 -18.79 7.86
C THR A 53 -8.03 -17.27 7.96
N PHE A 54 -7.26 -16.71 8.88
CA PHE A 54 -7.12 -15.28 9.09
C PHE A 54 -6.59 -14.55 7.87
N TRP A 55 -5.52 -15.05 7.25
CA TRP A 55 -4.88 -14.37 6.12
C TRP A 55 -5.78 -14.30 4.89
N ILE A 56 -6.65 -15.29 4.66
CA ILE A 56 -7.64 -15.24 3.57
C ILE A 56 -8.60 -14.06 3.77
N VAL A 57 -9.14 -13.93 4.98
CA VAL A 57 -10.07 -12.83 5.32
C VAL A 57 -9.36 -11.47 5.31
N TYR A 58 -8.13 -11.43 5.83
CA TYR A 58 -7.34 -10.20 5.91
C TYR A 58 -6.95 -9.68 4.52
N GLU A 59 -6.53 -10.54 3.62
CA GLU A 59 -6.15 -10.14 2.26
C GLU A 59 -7.35 -9.59 1.47
N GLU A 60 -8.52 -10.21 1.60
CA GLU A 60 -9.75 -9.70 0.98
C GLU A 60 -10.12 -8.32 1.55
N PHE A 61 -10.07 -8.17 2.86
CA PHE A 61 -10.31 -6.90 3.54
C PHE A 61 -9.33 -5.82 3.13
N ASP A 62 -8.02 -6.10 3.19
CA ASP A 62 -6.95 -5.13 2.88
C ASP A 62 -7.01 -4.68 1.41
N LYS A 63 -7.36 -5.57 0.49
CA LYS A 63 -7.58 -5.23 -0.92
C LYS A 63 -8.72 -4.23 -1.07
N LYS A 64 -9.92 -4.52 -0.55
CA LYS A 64 -11.08 -3.64 -0.64
C LYS A 64 -10.82 -2.28 0.01
N ARG A 65 -10.20 -2.29 1.20
CA ARG A 65 -9.83 -1.06 1.91
C ARG A 65 -8.80 -0.24 1.13
N SER A 66 -7.83 -0.90 0.52
CA SER A 66 -6.80 -0.23 -0.31
C SER A 66 -7.38 0.45 -1.54
N GLU A 67 -8.42 -0.13 -2.15
CA GLU A 67 -9.15 0.48 -3.28
C GLU A 67 -9.85 1.77 -2.84
N ILE A 68 -10.60 1.73 -1.74
CA ILE A 68 -11.25 2.93 -1.18
C ILE A 68 -10.20 4.02 -0.86
N ARG A 69 -9.14 3.67 -0.15
CA ARG A 69 -8.05 4.59 0.21
C ARG A 69 -7.32 5.17 -1.00
N LYS A 70 -7.19 4.38 -2.08
CA LYS A 70 -6.62 4.87 -3.34
C LYS A 70 -7.49 5.98 -3.93
N THR A 71 -8.81 5.79 -3.99
CA THR A 71 -9.76 6.80 -4.48
C THR A 71 -9.71 8.07 -3.62
N ILE A 72 -9.71 7.93 -2.28
CA ILE A 72 -9.57 9.07 -1.35
C ILE A 72 -8.29 9.87 -1.65
N ARG A 73 -7.15 9.19 -1.82
CA ARG A 73 -5.87 9.87 -2.13
C ARG A 73 -5.91 10.58 -3.48
N GLN A 74 -6.50 9.98 -4.51
CA GLN A 74 -6.65 10.60 -5.83
C GLN A 74 -7.48 11.88 -5.73
N MET A 75 -8.67 11.83 -5.13
CA MET A 75 -9.51 13.01 -4.93
C MET A 75 -8.80 14.11 -4.13
N THR A 76 -8.11 13.75 -3.06
CA THR A 76 -7.38 14.72 -2.22
C THR A 76 -6.20 15.36 -2.99
N SER A 77 -5.57 14.65 -3.94
CA SER A 77 -4.50 15.22 -4.76
C SER A 77 -5.01 16.13 -5.86
N GLU A 78 -6.16 15.82 -6.45
CA GLU A 78 -6.80 16.61 -7.52
C GLU A 78 -7.42 17.90 -6.99
N SER A 79 -7.94 17.91 -5.75
CA SER A 79 -8.55 19.07 -5.09
C SER A 79 -7.57 20.22 -4.78
N ARG A 80 -6.29 20.10 -5.13
CA ARG A 80 -5.29 21.18 -4.94
C ARG A 80 -5.31 22.26 -6.01
N ASN A 81 -6.13 22.16 -7.05
CA ASN A 81 -6.25 23.17 -8.09
C ASN A 81 -7.06 24.37 -7.60
N ILE A 82 -6.41 25.50 -7.44
CA ILE A 82 -6.92 26.77 -6.89
C ILE A 82 -8.05 27.41 -7.75
N THR A 83 -8.28 26.91 -8.98
CA THR A 83 -9.27 27.46 -9.93
C THR A 83 -10.63 26.74 -9.90
N THR A 84 -10.86 25.85 -8.92
CA THR A 84 -12.08 25.05 -8.83
C THR A 84 -13.22 25.86 -8.22
N SER A 85 -14.46 25.75 -8.75
CA SER A 85 -15.64 26.44 -8.21
C SER A 85 -16.05 25.89 -6.83
N ASP A 86 -16.67 26.73 -6.00
CA ASP A 86 -17.17 26.36 -4.67
C ASP A 86 -18.12 25.16 -4.71
N ASP A 87 -19.00 25.08 -5.71
CA ASP A 87 -19.92 23.96 -5.90
C ASP A 87 -19.17 22.64 -6.13
N LYS A 88 -18.09 22.69 -6.92
CA LYS A 88 -17.26 21.51 -7.17
C LYS A 88 -16.52 21.11 -5.89
N ILE A 89 -15.96 22.06 -5.15
CA ILE A 89 -15.31 21.81 -3.86
C ILE A 89 -16.29 21.14 -2.89
N LEU A 90 -17.51 21.65 -2.78
CA LEU A 90 -18.53 21.09 -1.90
C LEU A 90 -18.94 19.68 -2.33
N SER A 91 -19.07 19.44 -3.63
CA SER A 91 -19.34 18.10 -4.19
C SER A 91 -18.24 17.12 -3.84
N ASP A 92 -16.98 17.51 -4.02
CA ASP A 92 -15.81 16.67 -3.73
C ASP A 92 -15.68 16.36 -2.23
N LEU A 93 -15.99 17.32 -1.36
CA LEU A 93 -16.05 17.10 0.09
C LEU A 93 -17.14 16.08 0.48
N LYS A 94 -18.32 16.16 -0.14
CA LYS A 94 -19.40 15.18 0.10
C LYS A 94 -18.97 13.78 -0.33
N GLU A 95 -18.36 13.65 -1.51
CA GLU A 95 -17.88 12.35 -2.00
C GLU A 95 -16.74 11.80 -1.12
N LEU A 96 -15.81 12.66 -0.67
CA LEU A 96 -14.76 12.27 0.28
C LEU A 96 -15.35 11.71 1.59
N LEU A 97 -16.41 12.35 2.13
CA LEU A 97 -17.09 11.86 3.32
C LEU A 97 -17.80 10.54 3.09
N ASN A 98 -18.43 10.36 1.92
CA ASN A 98 -19.02 9.08 1.52
C ASN A 98 -17.99 7.96 1.43
N LEU A 99 -16.81 8.22 0.86
CA LEU A 99 -15.73 7.24 0.79
C LEU A 99 -15.19 6.86 2.17
N LYS A 100 -15.05 7.83 3.07
CA LYS A 100 -14.67 7.56 4.47
C LYS A 100 -15.73 6.71 5.18
N GLN A 101 -17.02 6.99 4.93
CA GLN A 101 -18.11 6.17 5.48
C GLN A 101 -18.04 4.73 4.93
N LYS A 102 -17.82 4.55 3.62
CA LYS A 102 -17.62 3.21 3.02
C LYS A 102 -16.44 2.45 3.65
N GLU A 103 -15.35 3.14 4.00
CA GLU A 103 -14.23 2.49 4.71
C GLU A 103 -14.66 2.01 6.11
N VAL A 104 -15.38 2.83 6.86
CA VAL A 104 -15.90 2.46 8.19
C VAL A 104 -16.90 1.30 8.10
N ASP A 105 -17.78 1.31 7.11
CA ASP A 105 -18.77 0.25 6.91
C ASP A 105 -18.08 -1.06 6.51
N LEU A 106 -17.07 -1.00 5.65
CA LEU A 106 -16.23 -2.15 5.34
C LEU A 106 -15.57 -2.75 6.61
N GLU A 107 -15.04 -1.90 7.49
CA GLU A 107 -14.46 -2.36 8.75
C GLU A 107 -15.50 -3.08 9.62
N LYS A 108 -16.70 -2.52 9.76
CA LYS A 108 -17.81 -3.15 10.50
C LYS A 108 -18.21 -4.49 9.91
N ASP A 109 -18.33 -4.58 8.57
CA ASP A 109 -18.74 -5.80 7.87
C ASP A 109 -17.71 -6.94 8.04
N TYR A 110 -16.44 -6.58 8.25
CA TYR A 110 -15.38 -7.57 8.44
C TYR A 110 -15.16 -7.99 9.89
N LEU A 111 -15.67 -7.26 10.90
CA LEU A 111 -15.57 -7.68 12.29
C LEU A 111 -16.05 -9.13 12.51
N PRO A 112 -17.30 -9.52 12.10
CA PRO A 112 -17.76 -10.88 12.30
C PRO A 112 -16.98 -11.92 11.47
N LYS A 113 -16.39 -11.52 10.33
CA LYS A 113 -15.56 -12.42 9.51
C LYS A 113 -14.25 -12.72 10.21
N PHE A 114 -13.57 -11.71 10.75
CA PHE A 114 -12.36 -11.89 11.55
C PHE A 114 -12.60 -12.76 12.79
N LEU A 115 -13.71 -12.54 13.48
CA LEU A 115 -14.05 -13.30 14.69
C LEU A 115 -14.32 -14.79 14.46
N LYS A 116 -14.42 -15.24 13.20
CA LYS A 116 -14.42 -16.68 12.87
C LYS A 116 -13.01 -17.30 12.92
N SER A 117 -11.97 -16.49 12.82
CA SER A 117 -10.58 -16.95 12.76
C SER A 117 -9.78 -16.56 14.00
N ILE A 118 -10.10 -15.43 14.61
CA ILE A 118 -9.37 -14.87 15.76
C ILE A 118 -10.35 -14.41 16.86
N ASN A 119 -9.85 -14.31 18.08
CA ASN A 119 -10.67 -13.81 19.20
C ASN A 119 -10.72 -12.28 19.26
N VAL A 120 -11.62 -11.73 20.11
CA VAL A 120 -11.83 -10.28 20.25
C VAL A 120 -10.56 -9.53 20.67
N ARG A 121 -9.71 -10.12 21.52
CA ARG A 121 -8.45 -9.50 21.96
C ARG A 121 -7.45 -9.40 20.80
N GLN A 122 -7.33 -10.48 20.01
CA GLN A 122 -6.50 -10.49 18.80
C GLN A 122 -7.04 -9.50 17.75
N LEU A 123 -8.36 -9.38 17.60
CA LEU A 123 -8.97 -8.41 16.70
C LEU A 123 -8.65 -6.96 17.14
N SER A 124 -8.77 -6.66 18.43
CA SER A 124 -8.35 -5.35 18.97
C SER A 124 -6.86 -5.07 18.71
N GLU A 125 -6.01 -6.09 18.90
CA GLU A 125 -4.58 -5.97 18.64
C GLU A 125 -4.27 -5.80 17.14
N LEU A 126 -5.07 -6.40 16.25
CA LEU A 126 -4.96 -6.16 14.79
C LEU A 126 -5.07 -4.67 14.46
N PHE A 127 -6.14 -4.00 14.92
CA PHE A 127 -6.34 -2.58 14.66
C PHE A 127 -5.20 -1.71 15.20
N LYS A 128 -4.74 -2.00 16.42
CA LYS A 128 -3.58 -1.29 17.00
C LYS A 128 -2.31 -1.53 16.20
N THR A 129 -2.09 -2.74 15.76
CA THR A 129 -0.89 -3.13 14.99
C THR A 129 -0.87 -2.46 13.62
N GLU A 130 -2.02 -2.36 12.95
CA GLU A 130 -2.12 -1.64 11.68
C GLU A 130 -1.84 -0.13 11.84
N GLN A 131 -2.38 0.47 12.90
CA GLN A 131 -2.09 1.87 13.22
C GLN A 131 -0.60 2.09 13.49
N LEU A 132 0.01 1.22 14.29
CA LEU A 132 1.45 1.25 14.57
C LEU A 132 2.28 1.10 13.29
N PHE A 133 1.93 0.14 12.44
CA PHE A 133 2.62 -0.07 11.17
C PHE A 133 2.59 1.16 10.27
N ASN A 134 1.43 1.80 10.14
CA ASN A 134 1.27 3.03 9.37
C ASN A 134 2.14 4.17 9.94
N GLN A 135 2.18 4.34 11.26
CA GLN A 135 3.05 5.33 11.91
C GLN A 135 4.54 5.06 11.64
N MET A 136 4.96 3.79 11.74
CA MET A 136 6.34 3.38 11.44
C MET A 136 6.71 3.65 9.98
N LEU A 137 5.81 3.40 9.05
CA LEU A 137 6.01 3.64 7.62
C LEU A 137 6.19 5.13 7.33
N VAL A 138 5.29 5.99 7.85
CA VAL A 138 5.39 7.45 7.71
C VAL A 138 6.70 7.96 8.29
N LYS A 139 7.07 7.52 9.51
CA LYS A 139 8.35 7.91 10.14
C LYS A 139 9.57 7.50 9.32
N LYS A 140 9.52 6.33 8.66
CA LYS A 140 10.60 5.87 7.78
C LYS A 140 10.72 6.72 6.52
N LEU A 141 9.58 7.08 5.91
CA LEU A 141 9.54 7.96 4.73
C LEU A 141 10.11 9.35 5.04
N ASN A 142 9.63 9.99 6.11
CA ASN A 142 10.12 11.32 6.52
C ASN A 142 11.63 11.32 6.82
N ARG A 143 12.17 10.23 7.37
CA ARG A 143 13.62 10.10 7.59
C ARG A 143 14.41 9.96 6.29
N ALA A 144 13.84 9.29 5.28
CA ALA A 144 14.47 9.16 3.97
C ALA A 144 14.52 10.51 3.25
N GLU A 145 13.41 11.25 3.26
CA GLU A 145 13.33 12.61 2.67
C GLU A 145 14.28 13.60 3.37
N GLY A 146 14.36 13.57 4.70
CA GLY A 146 15.26 14.44 5.46
C GLY A 146 16.76 14.14 5.26
N LYS A 147 17.11 12.98 4.69
CA LYS A 147 18.49 12.67 4.29
C LYS A 147 18.82 13.19 2.89
N MET A 148 17.86 13.10 1.95
CA MET A 148 18.04 13.59 0.58
C MET A 148 18.08 15.11 0.47
N GLY A 149 17.50 15.85 1.42
CA GLY A 149 17.54 17.32 1.46
C GLY A 149 18.78 17.92 2.12
N LYS A 150 19.76 17.11 2.50
CA LYS A 150 21.01 17.56 3.15
C LYS A 150 22.29 17.31 2.31
N GLU A 151 22.13 16.76 1.12
CA GLU A 151 23.17 16.64 0.09
C GLU A 151 22.96 17.75 -0.97
#